data_49e8fb0baaff98ceaeadc11744a82475
#
_entry.id   49e8fb0baaff98ceaeadc11744a82475
#
_cell.length_a   1.000
_cell.length_b   1.000
_cell.length_c   1.000
_cell.angle_alpha   90.00
_cell.angle_beta   90.00
_cell.angle_gamma   90.00
#
_symmetry.space_group_name_H-M   'P 1'
#
loop_
_entity.id
_entity.type
_entity.pdbx_description
1 polymer ?
#
loop_
_entity_poly.entity_id
_entity_poly.type
_entity_poly.pdbx_seq_one_letter_code
_entity_poly.pdbx_strand_id
1 'polypeptide(L)'
;SMTGFGRCEVTEGNRKYTVEMKSVNHRYLDVNIKMPKALNFFESTIRNLLKEYMERGKVDLYITFEDFSEDNFCLKYNEELAGEYLKHLTAMADKFGLDNDIKVSTLSRYPDVFTMEQVETDENELWAGLEKALRGAAEQFVESRIKEGEHLKNDLCAKLDNMLNYVDFIEERSPIIMKDYRERLENKVKELLEDKQIDDARIATEVTIFADKICVDEETVRLRSHIKATKDALEAGGSIGRKLDFIALEMNREANTILSKANDLEISDTGINLKSDIEKVRELIQIIE
;
A
#
# COMPACT_ATOMS: atom_id res chain seq x y z
N SER A 1 1.68 -7.12 -1.65
CA SER A 1 1.08 -6.05 -0.84
C SER A 1 1.59 -4.67 -1.23
N MET A 2 0.77 -3.63 -1.01
CA MET A 2 1.20 -2.23 -1.20
C MET A 2 1.90 -1.63 0.03
N THR A 3 1.82 -2.26 1.18
CA THR A 3 2.58 -1.87 2.39
C THR A 3 3.95 -2.51 2.37
N GLY A 4 4.97 -1.77 2.79
CA GLY A 4 6.33 -2.26 2.84
C GLY A 4 7.26 -1.31 3.57
N PHE A 5 8.39 -1.85 3.99
CA PHE A 5 9.47 -1.13 4.66
C PHE A 5 10.82 -1.65 4.15
N GLY A 6 11.74 -0.71 3.91
CA GLY A 6 13.13 -1.03 3.58
C GLY A 6 14.05 0.04 4.12
N ARG A 7 15.19 -0.36 4.65
CA ARG A 7 16.23 0.55 5.15
C ARG A 7 17.60 0.00 4.79
N CYS A 8 18.41 0.85 4.18
CA CYS A 8 19.79 0.50 3.87
C CYS A 8 20.71 1.63 4.30
N GLU A 9 21.86 1.25 4.80
CA GLU A 9 22.93 2.14 5.22
C GLU A 9 24.21 1.74 4.49
N VAL A 10 24.81 2.69 3.79
CA VAL A 10 26.05 2.48 3.03
C VAL A 10 27.07 3.52 3.45
N THR A 11 28.29 3.10 3.73
CA THR A 11 29.42 3.99 3.99
C THR A 11 30.43 3.81 2.86
N GLU A 12 30.73 4.89 2.13
CA GLU A 12 31.76 4.93 1.10
C GLU A 12 32.78 6.02 1.44
N GLY A 13 34.01 5.61 1.72
CA GLY A 13 35.06 6.52 2.21
C GLY A 13 34.60 7.19 3.52
N ASN A 14 34.58 8.51 3.50
CA ASN A 14 34.16 9.34 4.65
C ASN A 14 32.69 9.76 4.59
N ARG A 15 31.88 9.13 3.71
CA ARG A 15 30.48 9.49 3.49
C ARG A 15 29.56 8.35 3.86
N LYS A 16 28.49 8.69 4.59
CA LYS A 16 27.47 7.76 5.02
C LYS A 16 26.12 8.16 4.44
N TYR A 17 25.49 7.20 3.78
CA TYR A 17 24.16 7.32 3.19
C TYR A 17 23.22 6.39 3.93
N THR A 18 22.14 6.95 4.46
CA THR A 18 21.06 6.15 5.07
C THR A 18 19.78 6.42 4.30
N VAL A 19 19.18 5.37 3.76
CA VAL A 19 17.94 5.43 3.01
C VAL A 19 16.89 4.59 3.73
N GLU A 20 15.74 5.19 4.01
CA GLU A 20 14.58 4.53 4.60
C GLU A 20 13.36 4.76 3.72
N MET A 21 12.66 3.68 3.39
CA MET A 21 11.45 3.67 2.56
C MET A 21 10.29 3.07 3.33
N LYS A 22 9.14 3.75 3.27
CA LYS A 22 7.86 3.23 3.79
C LYS A 22 6.77 3.44 2.76
N SER A 23 5.88 2.48 2.60
CA SER A 23 4.71 2.66 1.76
C SER A 23 3.42 2.29 2.43
N VAL A 24 2.35 2.95 1.97
CA VAL A 24 0.97 2.66 2.32
C VAL A 24 0.15 2.53 1.04
N ASN A 25 -1.04 1.91 1.17
CA ASN A 25 -1.96 1.75 0.06
C ASN A 25 -2.30 3.09 -0.59
N HIS A 26 -2.13 3.18 -1.91
CA HIS A 26 -2.57 4.32 -2.72
C HIS A 26 -2.85 3.87 -4.16
N ARG A 27 -3.84 4.52 -4.80
CA ARG A 27 -4.29 4.16 -6.15
C ARG A 27 -3.21 4.35 -7.22
N TYR A 28 -2.34 5.35 -7.05
CA TYR A 28 -1.26 5.70 -7.97
C TYR A 28 0.08 5.64 -7.25
N LEU A 29 1.18 5.64 -7.99
CA LEU A 29 2.49 5.82 -7.41
C LEU A 29 2.67 7.29 -7.03
N ASP A 30 2.71 7.57 -5.73
CA ASP A 30 3.00 8.88 -5.16
C ASP A 30 4.24 8.77 -4.28
N VAL A 31 5.33 9.41 -4.69
CA VAL A 31 6.62 9.34 -4.00
C VAL A 31 6.93 10.69 -3.38
N ASN A 32 6.97 10.72 -2.07
CA ASN A 32 7.39 11.87 -1.28
C ASN A 32 8.83 11.67 -0.81
N ILE A 33 9.75 12.53 -1.29
CA ILE A 33 11.19 12.40 -1.01
C ILE A 33 11.59 13.49 -0.04
N LYS A 34 12.17 13.10 1.09
CA LYS A 34 12.79 13.98 2.06
C LYS A 34 14.30 13.71 2.09
N MET A 35 15.08 14.70 1.68
CA MET A 35 16.54 14.58 1.58
C MET A 35 17.23 15.91 1.88
N PRO A 36 18.53 15.89 2.23
CA PRO A 36 19.35 17.07 2.39
C PRO A 36 19.47 17.87 1.09
N LYS A 37 19.59 19.20 1.20
CA LYS A 37 19.71 20.11 0.04
C LYS A 37 20.85 19.75 -0.90
N ALA A 38 21.94 19.20 -0.36
CA ALA A 38 23.10 18.77 -1.12
C ALA A 38 22.82 17.66 -2.14
N LEU A 39 21.68 16.93 -2.02
CA LEU A 39 21.29 15.83 -2.91
C LEU A 39 20.08 16.16 -3.80
N ASN A 40 19.52 17.38 -3.70
CA ASN A 40 18.29 17.76 -4.40
C ASN A 40 18.35 17.59 -5.92
N PHE A 41 19.52 17.74 -6.52
CA PHE A 41 19.70 17.58 -7.98
C PHE A 41 19.49 16.14 -8.46
N PHE A 42 19.53 15.14 -7.55
CA PHE A 42 19.24 13.74 -7.87
C PHE A 42 17.75 13.38 -7.79
N GLU A 43 16.85 14.28 -7.42
CA GLU A 43 15.44 13.95 -7.19
C GLU A 43 14.79 13.23 -8.38
N SER A 44 15.02 13.72 -9.60
CA SER A 44 14.46 13.12 -10.80
C SER A 44 15.02 11.73 -11.08
N THR A 45 16.29 11.52 -10.84
CA THR A 45 16.98 10.24 -11.03
C THR A 45 16.49 9.21 -10.00
N ILE A 46 16.34 9.63 -8.74
CA ILE A 46 15.75 8.80 -7.66
C ILE A 46 14.34 8.36 -8.02
N ARG A 47 13.48 9.29 -8.49
CA ARG A 47 12.09 8.95 -8.91
C ARG A 47 12.06 7.94 -10.05
N ASN A 48 12.99 8.02 -11.00
CA ASN A 48 13.07 7.07 -12.10
C ASN A 48 13.56 5.69 -11.63
N LEU A 49 14.55 5.64 -10.75
CA LEU A 49 15.05 4.40 -10.16
C LEU A 49 13.93 3.68 -9.37
N LEU A 50 13.14 4.41 -8.58
CA LEU A 50 12.07 3.80 -7.79
C LEU A 50 10.95 3.18 -8.64
N LYS A 51 10.71 3.69 -9.86
CA LYS A 51 9.73 3.10 -10.81
C LYS A 51 10.13 1.70 -11.29
N GLU A 52 11.41 1.32 -11.17
CA GLU A 52 11.87 -0.04 -11.48
C GLU A 52 11.36 -1.07 -10.46
N TYR A 53 11.08 -0.63 -9.23
CA TYR A 53 10.74 -1.50 -8.10
C TYR A 53 9.26 -1.46 -7.72
N MET A 54 8.50 -0.44 -8.16
CA MET A 54 7.12 -0.27 -7.73
C MET A 54 6.27 0.47 -8.77
N GLU A 55 5.02 0.02 -8.95
CA GLU A 55 4.04 0.61 -9.87
C GLU A 55 2.98 1.45 -9.15
N ARG A 56 2.67 1.13 -7.88
CA ARG A 56 1.59 1.75 -7.09
C ARG A 56 1.98 1.87 -5.62
N GLY A 57 1.28 2.77 -4.94
CA GLY A 57 1.44 3.04 -3.51
C GLY A 57 1.92 4.46 -3.24
N LYS A 58 1.64 4.95 -2.04
CA LYS A 58 2.24 6.19 -1.54
C LYS A 58 3.50 5.82 -0.75
N VAL A 59 4.64 6.28 -1.25
CA VAL A 59 5.97 5.96 -0.71
C VAL A 59 6.58 7.20 -0.09
N ASP A 60 6.89 7.13 1.19
CA ASP A 60 7.71 8.13 1.87
C ASP A 60 9.17 7.63 1.90
N LEU A 61 10.05 8.38 1.25
CA LEU A 61 11.48 8.14 1.16
C LEU A 61 12.21 9.18 2.01
N TYR A 62 13.01 8.70 2.96
CA TYR A 62 13.87 9.52 3.81
C TYR A 62 15.32 9.20 3.49
N ILE A 63 16.08 10.21 3.12
CA ILE A 63 17.51 10.10 2.83
C ILE A 63 18.25 10.98 3.84
N THR A 64 19.18 10.37 4.55
CA THR A 64 20.14 11.07 5.41
C THR A 64 21.54 10.91 4.81
N PHE A 65 22.26 12.00 4.76
CA PHE A 65 23.63 12.07 4.25
C PHE A 65 24.53 12.73 5.30
N GLU A 66 25.60 12.05 5.66
CA GLU A 66 26.63 12.54 6.56
C GLU A 66 27.96 12.47 5.84
N ASP A 67 28.69 13.59 5.83
CA ASP A 67 30.03 13.67 5.27
C ASP A 67 31.01 13.96 6.40
N PHE A 68 31.91 13.03 6.66
CA PHE A 68 32.94 13.08 7.70
C PHE A 68 34.31 13.53 7.15
N SER A 69 34.35 14.06 5.91
CA SER A 69 35.59 14.58 5.32
C SER A 69 36.07 15.82 6.08
N GLU A 70 37.31 15.79 6.55
CA GLU A 70 37.89 16.89 7.30
C GLU A 70 38.14 18.14 6.41
N ASP A 71 38.22 18.00 5.08
CA ASP A 71 38.58 19.01 4.11
C ASP A 71 37.41 19.56 3.29
N ASN A 72 36.24 19.77 3.93
CA ASN A 72 35.07 20.28 3.21
C ASN A 72 35.10 21.76 2.84
N PHE A 73 36.10 22.51 3.31
CA PHE A 73 36.23 23.93 3.03
C PHE A 73 37.64 24.28 2.56
N CYS A 74 37.71 24.99 1.46
CA CYS A 74 38.93 25.60 0.95
C CYS A 74 38.88 27.11 1.20
N LEU A 75 39.96 27.65 1.78
CA LEU A 75 40.11 29.09 1.93
C LEU A 75 40.69 29.64 0.63
N LYS A 76 39.91 30.42 -0.11
CA LYS A 76 40.33 31.06 -1.35
C LYS A 76 40.75 32.48 -1.09
N TYR A 77 41.94 32.81 -1.56
CA TYR A 77 42.49 34.17 -1.51
C TYR A 77 42.26 34.89 -2.85
N ASN A 78 41.63 36.08 -2.80
CA ASN A 78 41.38 36.90 -3.97
C ASN A 78 42.48 38.01 -4.03
N GLU A 79 43.56 37.70 -4.74
CA GLU A 79 44.71 38.56 -4.87
C GLU A 79 44.38 39.88 -5.60
N GLU A 80 43.55 39.81 -6.66
CA GLU A 80 43.15 41.00 -7.43
C GLU A 80 42.40 42.00 -6.55
N LEU A 81 41.39 41.50 -5.81
CA LEU A 81 40.60 42.34 -4.92
C LEU A 81 41.42 42.92 -3.77
N ALA A 82 42.29 42.12 -3.18
CA ALA A 82 43.24 42.61 -2.16
C ALA A 82 44.15 43.72 -2.69
N GLY A 83 44.61 43.58 -3.93
CA GLY A 83 45.41 44.61 -4.62
C GLY A 83 44.63 45.91 -4.85
N GLU A 84 43.39 45.85 -5.27
CA GLU A 84 42.51 47.03 -5.43
C GLU A 84 42.23 47.72 -4.09
N TYR A 85 41.98 46.98 -3.01
CA TYR A 85 41.86 47.57 -1.66
C TYR A 85 43.12 48.26 -1.25
N LEU A 86 44.31 47.66 -1.42
CA LEU A 86 45.60 48.25 -1.07
C LEU A 86 45.86 49.54 -1.85
N LYS A 87 45.61 49.54 -3.14
CA LYS A 87 45.74 50.68 -4.03
C LYS A 87 44.87 51.87 -3.60
N HIS A 88 43.59 51.63 -3.35
CA HIS A 88 42.67 52.68 -2.94
C HIS A 88 42.93 53.20 -1.54
N LEU A 89 43.34 52.38 -0.60
CA LEU A 89 43.69 52.79 0.76
C LEU A 89 45.00 53.65 0.77
N THR A 90 45.98 53.26 -0.03
CA THR A 90 47.18 54.04 -0.20
C THR A 90 46.87 55.40 -0.82
N ALA A 91 46.09 55.43 -1.89
CA ALA A 91 45.68 56.70 -2.52
C ALA A 91 44.88 57.62 -1.57
N MET A 92 44.07 57.01 -0.68
CA MET A 92 43.27 57.70 0.34
C MET A 92 44.21 58.32 1.41
N ALA A 93 45.23 57.58 1.88
CA ALA A 93 46.19 58.06 2.83
C ALA A 93 46.99 59.26 2.24
N ASP A 94 47.45 59.12 1.02
CA ASP A 94 48.18 60.19 0.33
C ASP A 94 47.34 61.47 0.11
N LYS A 95 46.08 61.26 -0.35
CA LYS A 95 45.19 62.39 -0.67
C LYS A 95 44.77 63.22 0.55
N PHE A 96 44.55 62.55 1.69
CA PHE A 96 44.10 63.22 2.91
C PHE A 96 45.17 63.44 3.96
N GLY A 97 46.41 63.06 3.68
CA GLY A 97 47.57 63.24 4.61
C GLY A 97 47.43 62.38 5.88
N LEU A 98 46.89 61.18 5.73
CA LEU A 98 46.66 60.20 6.81
C LEU A 98 47.86 59.24 6.88
N ASP A 99 48.15 58.75 8.08
CA ASP A 99 49.13 57.69 8.24
C ASP A 99 48.63 56.38 7.59
N ASN A 100 49.46 55.76 6.79
CA ASN A 100 49.18 54.48 6.20
C ASN A 100 49.49 53.37 7.22
N ASP A 101 48.47 52.92 7.89
CA ASP A 101 48.54 51.85 8.91
C ASP A 101 48.10 50.46 8.42
N ILE A 102 48.09 50.23 7.09
CA ILE A 102 47.67 49.01 6.48
C ILE A 102 48.59 47.87 6.89
N LYS A 103 47.96 46.87 7.56
CA LYS A 103 48.62 45.63 7.95
C LYS A 103 47.95 44.47 7.25
N VAL A 104 48.65 43.34 7.14
CA VAL A 104 48.10 42.11 6.59
C VAL A 104 46.79 41.69 7.34
N SER A 105 46.77 41.86 8.67
CA SER A 105 45.61 41.60 9.51
C SER A 105 44.41 42.51 9.23
N THR A 106 44.64 43.72 8.69
CA THR A 106 43.57 44.63 8.29
C THR A 106 43.08 44.27 6.89
N LEU A 107 43.99 44.07 5.94
CA LEU A 107 43.67 43.73 4.57
C LEU A 107 42.90 42.37 4.46
N SER A 108 43.30 41.40 5.28
CA SER A 108 42.65 40.09 5.32
C SER A 108 41.19 40.09 5.81
N ARG A 109 40.74 41.19 6.47
CA ARG A 109 39.37 41.33 7.01
C ARG A 109 38.44 42.07 6.06
N TYR A 110 38.96 42.63 4.97
CA TYR A 110 38.04 43.25 4.00
C TYR A 110 37.18 42.22 3.30
N PRO A 111 35.94 42.59 2.97
CA PRO A 111 35.01 41.68 2.32
C PRO A 111 35.62 41.01 1.10
N ASP A 112 35.37 39.71 0.96
CA ASP A 112 35.71 38.88 -0.20
C ASP A 112 37.20 38.75 -0.52
N VAL A 113 38.12 39.28 0.34
CA VAL A 113 39.54 39.03 0.22
C VAL A 113 39.90 37.58 0.53
N PHE A 114 39.22 37.00 1.53
CA PHE A 114 39.25 35.59 1.83
C PHE A 114 37.81 35.08 1.86
N THR A 115 37.53 34.08 1.04
CA THR A 115 36.23 33.37 1.00
C THR A 115 36.44 31.91 1.36
N MET A 116 35.54 31.36 2.19
CA MET A 116 35.47 29.91 2.41
C MET A 116 34.58 29.32 1.32
N GLU A 117 35.17 28.56 0.41
CA GLU A 117 34.43 27.81 -0.60
C GLU A 117 34.34 26.35 -0.17
N GLN A 118 33.15 25.74 -0.34
CA GLN A 118 33.03 24.29 -0.23
C GLN A 118 33.75 23.63 -1.39
N VAL A 119 34.54 22.61 -1.11
CA VAL A 119 35.17 21.80 -2.17
C VAL A 119 34.07 21.15 -3.01
N GLU A 120 34.12 21.39 -4.32
CA GLU A 120 33.20 20.75 -5.26
C GLU A 120 33.36 19.23 -5.15
N THR A 121 32.31 18.59 -4.70
CA THR A 121 32.27 17.12 -4.62
C THR A 121 31.87 16.57 -5.98
N ASP A 122 32.52 15.50 -6.46
CA ASP A 122 32.12 14.84 -7.70
C ASP A 122 30.71 14.25 -7.57
N GLU A 123 29.79 14.77 -8.38
CA GLU A 123 28.41 14.33 -8.43
C GLU A 123 28.28 12.83 -8.73
N ASN A 124 29.20 12.27 -9.53
CA ASN A 124 29.20 10.86 -9.88
C ASN A 124 29.53 9.96 -8.66
N GLU A 125 30.47 10.39 -7.83
CA GLU A 125 30.79 9.69 -6.59
C GLU A 125 29.64 9.75 -5.59
N LEU A 126 29.00 10.92 -5.45
CA LEU A 126 27.82 11.08 -4.60
C LEU A 126 26.67 10.18 -5.06
N TRP A 127 26.44 10.14 -6.38
CA TRP A 127 25.40 9.27 -6.95
C TRP A 127 25.70 7.80 -6.72
N ALA A 128 26.94 7.36 -6.96
CA ALA A 128 27.30 5.95 -6.80
C ALA A 128 27.00 5.41 -5.38
N GLY A 129 27.36 6.17 -4.34
CA GLY A 129 27.07 5.81 -2.95
C GLY A 129 25.57 5.85 -2.63
N LEU A 130 24.90 6.90 -3.10
CA LEU A 130 23.45 7.05 -2.92
C LEU A 130 22.67 5.94 -3.65
N GLU A 131 23.05 5.62 -4.89
CA GLU A 131 22.39 4.57 -5.69
C GLU A 131 22.47 3.20 -5.01
N LYS A 132 23.64 2.85 -4.45
CA LYS A 132 23.79 1.59 -3.71
C LYS A 132 22.86 1.53 -2.51
N ALA A 133 22.77 2.62 -1.73
CA ALA A 133 21.88 2.70 -0.59
C ALA A 133 20.40 2.63 -1.01
N LEU A 134 20.03 3.31 -2.12
CA LEU A 134 18.67 3.27 -2.68
C LEU A 134 18.28 1.88 -3.15
N ARG A 135 19.14 1.20 -3.93
CA ARG A 135 18.89 -0.16 -4.41
C ARG A 135 18.79 -1.14 -3.25
N GLY A 136 19.69 -1.09 -2.27
CA GLY A 136 19.63 -1.94 -1.09
C GLY A 136 18.36 -1.72 -0.25
N ALA A 137 17.91 -0.47 -0.08
CA ALA A 137 16.65 -0.19 0.59
C ALA A 137 15.44 -0.65 -0.24
N ALA A 138 15.47 -0.48 -1.57
CA ALA A 138 14.41 -0.92 -2.47
C ALA A 138 14.28 -2.44 -2.52
N GLU A 139 15.38 -3.19 -2.51
CA GLU A 139 15.36 -4.67 -2.44
C GLU A 139 14.72 -5.16 -1.14
N GLN A 140 15.11 -4.62 0.01
CA GLN A 140 14.49 -4.94 1.31
C GLN A 140 13.01 -4.56 1.34
N PHE A 141 12.66 -3.42 0.75
CA PHE A 141 11.29 -2.96 0.62
C PHE A 141 10.44 -3.94 -0.19
N VAL A 142 10.94 -4.41 -1.35
CA VAL A 142 10.26 -5.41 -2.19
C VAL A 142 10.12 -6.74 -1.44
N GLU A 143 11.18 -7.19 -0.75
CA GLU A 143 11.12 -8.42 0.07
C GLU A 143 10.07 -8.32 1.17
N SER A 144 9.99 -7.17 1.86
CA SER A 144 8.96 -6.90 2.88
C SER A 144 7.55 -6.98 2.27
N ARG A 145 7.35 -6.41 1.08
CA ARG A 145 6.05 -6.45 0.36
C ARG A 145 5.66 -7.86 -0.07
N ILE A 146 6.61 -8.68 -0.48
CA ILE A 146 6.39 -10.09 -0.84
C ILE A 146 5.95 -10.87 0.40
N LYS A 147 6.68 -10.77 1.50
CA LYS A 147 6.33 -11.44 2.77
C LYS A 147 4.94 -11.07 3.27
N GLU A 148 4.63 -9.79 3.27
CA GLU A 148 3.29 -9.30 3.65
C GLU A 148 2.22 -9.80 2.69
N GLY A 149 2.50 -9.83 1.38
CA GLY A 149 1.60 -10.38 0.36
C GLY A 149 1.30 -11.86 0.57
N GLU A 150 2.28 -12.67 0.95
CA GLU A 150 2.11 -14.09 1.28
C GLU A 150 1.23 -14.30 2.51
N HIS A 151 1.42 -13.50 3.57
CA HIS A 151 0.56 -13.54 4.74
C HIS A 151 -0.90 -13.19 4.41
N LEU A 152 -1.10 -12.12 3.62
CA LEU A 152 -2.43 -11.72 3.17
C LEU A 152 -3.10 -12.79 2.30
N LYS A 153 -2.35 -13.43 1.40
CA LYS A 153 -2.84 -14.55 0.58
C LYS A 153 -3.32 -15.71 1.44
N ASN A 154 -2.56 -16.10 2.44
CA ASN A 154 -2.90 -17.19 3.34
C ASN A 154 -4.17 -16.87 4.17
N ASP A 155 -4.28 -15.64 4.70
CA ASP A 155 -5.48 -15.21 5.43
C ASP A 155 -6.71 -15.16 4.53
N LEU A 156 -6.56 -14.67 3.30
CA LEU A 156 -7.64 -14.68 2.30
C LEU A 156 -8.08 -16.11 1.97
N CYS A 157 -7.16 -17.03 1.73
CA CYS A 157 -7.49 -18.42 1.44
C CYS A 157 -8.25 -19.07 2.61
N ALA A 158 -7.82 -18.84 3.85
CA ALA A 158 -8.50 -19.36 5.04
C ALA A 158 -9.94 -18.81 5.16
N LYS A 159 -10.18 -17.51 4.87
CA LYS A 159 -11.52 -16.91 4.86
C LYS A 159 -12.38 -17.48 3.74
N LEU A 160 -11.82 -17.67 2.56
CA LEU A 160 -12.52 -18.28 1.42
C LEU A 160 -12.91 -19.74 1.72
N ASP A 161 -12.05 -20.51 2.42
CA ASP A 161 -12.39 -21.86 2.87
C ASP A 161 -13.53 -21.86 3.90
N ASN A 162 -13.51 -20.91 4.84
CA ASN A 162 -14.61 -20.75 5.80
C ASN A 162 -15.93 -20.40 5.11
N MET A 163 -15.88 -19.56 4.07
CA MET A 163 -17.07 -19.25 3.27
C MET A 163 -17.65 -20.48 2.55
N LEU A 164 -16.80 -21.40 2.10
CA LEU A 164 -17.28 -22.68 1.54
C LEU A 164 -18.05 -23.50 2.57
N ASN A 165 -17.61 -23.53 3.84
CA ASN A 165 -18.33 -24.20 4.92
C ASN A 165 -19.74 -23.61 5.13
N TYR A 166 -19.88 -22.28 5.01
CA TYR A 166 -21.19 -21.63 5.08
C TYR A 166 -22.08 -22.03 3.90
N VAL A 167 -21.52 -22.12 2.71
CA VAL A 167 -22.26 -22.57 1.52
C VAL A 167 -22.72 -24.02 1.68
N ASP A 168 -21.82 -24.92 2.15
CA ASP A 168 -22.16 -26.32 2.44
C ASP A 168 -23.31 -26.43 3.44
N PHE A 169 -23.26 -25.69 4.54
CA PHE A 169 -24.32 -25.65 5.53
C PHE A 169 -25.67 -25.20 4.95
N ILE A 170 -25.67 -24.15 4.12
CA ILE A 170 -26.88 -23.63 3.48
C ILE A 170 -27.51 -24.69 2.55
N GLU A 171 -26.66 -25.37 1.76
CA GLU A 171 -27.12 -26.45 0.85
C GLU A 171 -27.68 -27.65 1.61
N GLU A 172 -27.05 -28.05 2.72
CA GLU A 172 -27.54 -29.16 3.57
C GLU A 172 -28.85 -28.81 4.32
N ARG A 173 -28.97 -27.54 4.74
CA ARG A 173 -30.16 -27.09 5.50
C ARG A 173 -31.38 -26.87 4.63
N SER A 174 -31.23 -26.44 3.38
CA SER A 174 -32.34 -26.10 2.47
C SER A 174 -33.37 -27.21 2.31
N PRO A 175 -33.02 -28.48 2.05
CA PRO A 175 -34.02 -29.58 1.95
C PRO A 175 -34.71 -29.87 3.28
N ILE A 176 -34.08 -29.63 4.42
CA ILE A 176 -34.68 -29.84 5.76
C ILE A 176 -35.79 -28.83 5.97
N ILE A 177 -35.59 -27.56 5.62
CA ILE A 177 -36.60 -26.50 5.72
C ILE A 177 -37.84 -26.84 4.90
N MET A 178 -37.66 -27.37 3.70
CA MET A 178 -38.80 -27.81 2.87
C MET A 178 -39.61 -28.92 3.52
N LYS A 179 -38.94 -29.91 4.13
CA LYS A 179 -39.59 -30.99 4.86
C LYS A 179 -40.34 -30.46 6.08
N ASP A 180 -39.70 -29.60 6.89
CA ASP A 180 -40.33 -29.01 8.08
C ASP A 180 -41.53 -28.12 7.72
N TYR A 181 -41.45 -27.40 6.59
CA TYR A 181 -42.56 -26.59 6.10
C TYR A 181 -43.76 -27.48 5.70
N ARG A 182 -43.51 -28.56 4.98
CA ARG A 182 -44.55 -29.52 4.59
C ARG A 182 -45.23 -30.11 5.81
N GLU A 183 -44.50 -30.62 6.79
CA GLU A 183 -45.03 -31.20 8.02
C GLU A 183 -45.86 -30.17 8.82
N ARG A 184 -45.40 -28.94 8.93
CA ARG A 184 -46.16 -27.84 9.58
C ARG A 184 -47.45 -27.52 8.84
N LEU A 185 -47.41 -27.47 7.52
CA LEU A 185 -48.59 -27.20 6.69
C LEU A 185 -49.63 -28.31 6.84
N GLU A 186 -49.21 -29.58 6.75
CA GLU A 186 -50.06 -30.74 6.93
C GLU A 186 -50.73 -30.74 8.32
N ASN A 187 -49.97 -30.46 9.38
CA ASN A 187 -50.51 -30.42 10.75
C ASN A 187 -51.51 -29.26 10.92
N LYS A 188 -51.19 -28.08 10.38
CA LYS A 188 -52.07 -26.92 10.48
C LYS A 188 -53.37 -27.10 9.70
N VAL A 189 -53.30 -27.74 8.56
CA VAL A 189 -54.51 -28.08 7.79
C VAL A 189 -55.36 -29.13 8.51
N LYS A 190 -54.76 -30.14 9.17
CA LYS A 190 -55.50 -31.13 10.02
C LYS A 190 -56.23 -30.45 11.17
N GLU A 191 -55.58 -29.52 11.88
CA GLU A 191 -56.19 -28.74 12.96
C GLU A 191 -57.41 -27.93 12.48
N LEU A 192 -57.33 -27.34 11.28
CA LEU A 192 -58.36 -26.42 10.75
C LEU A 192 -59.55 -27.15 10.15
N LEU A 193 -59.39 -28.39 9.66
CA LEU A 193 -60.41 -29.09 8.88
C LEU A 193 -61.23 -30.13 9.67
N GLU A 194 -60.97 -30.36 10.98
CA GLU A 194 -61.75 -31.23 11.85
C GLU A 194 -62.28 -32.52 11.12
N ASP A 195 -61.38 -33.40 10.69
CA ASP A 195 -61.75 -34.70 10.00
C ASP A 195 -62.16 -34.60 8.51
N LYS A 196 -62.06 -33.49 7.83
CA LYS A 196 -62.20 -33.46 6.36
C LYS A 196 -60.97 -33.97 5.67
N GLN A 197 -61.12 -34.74 4.60
CA GLN A 197 -59.99 -35.22 3.79
C GLN A 197 -59.18 -34.04 3.24
N ILE A 198 -57.89 -34.12 3.47
CA ILE A 198 -56.92 -33.15 2.95
C ILE A 198 -56.67 -33.45 1.47
N ASP A 199 -56.75 -32.45 0.61
CA ASP A 199 -56.31 -32.56 -0.79
C ASP A 199 -54.77 -32.47 -0.88
N ASP A 200 -54.11 -33.63 -0.98
CA ASP A 200 -52.66 -33.75 -1.10
C ASP A 200 -52.09 -32.94 -2.28
N ALA A 201 -52.89 -32.79 -3.37
CA ALA A 201 -52.46 -31.99 -4.53
C ALA A 201 -52.34 -30.50 -4.18
N ARG A 202 -53.21 -29.97 -3.30
CA ARG A 202 -53.09 -28.58 -2.82
C ARG A 202 -51.87 -28.38 -1.92
N ILE A 203 -51.60 -29.31 -1.02
CA ILE A 203 -50.42 -29.27 -0.16
C ILE A 203 -49.15 -29.32 -1.03
N ALA A 204 -49.09 -30.22 -2.01
CA ALA A 204 -47.96 -30.33 -2.94
C ALA A 204 -47.74 -29.03 -3.73
N THR A 205 -48.82 -28.37 -4.17
CA THR A 205 -48.74 -27.09 -4.88
C THR A 205 -48.15 -25.99 -3.99
N GLU A 206 -48.62 -25.84 -2.75
CA GLU A 206 -48.10 -24.84 -1.82
C GLU A 206 -46.64 -25.09 -1.42
N VAL A 207 -46.27 -26.36 -1.22
CA VAL A 207 -44.87 -26.74 -0.95
C VAL A 207 -43.97 -26.41 -2.13
N THR A 208 -44.44 -26.62 -3.39
CA THR A 208 -43.66 -26.27 -4.59
C THR A 208 -43.47 -24.76 -4.70
N ILE A 209 -44.55 -23.97 -4.50
CA ILE A 209 -44.44 -22.50 -4.52
C ILE A 209 -43.48 -22.00 -3.44
N PHE A 210 -43.52 -22.59 -2.25
CA PHE A 210 -42.61 -22.26 -1.17
C PHE A 210 -41.18 -22.64 -1.53
N ALA A 211 -40.95 -23.84 -2.09
CA ALA A 211 -39.63 -24.30 -2.53
C ALA A 211 -38.99 -23.35 -3.53
N ASP A 212 -39.74 -22.92 -4.56
CA ASP A 212 -39.27 -21.96 -5.56
C ASP A 212 -38.87 -20.62 -4.91
N LYS A 213 -39.64 -20.17 -3.92
CA LYS A 213 -39.41 -18.91 -3.24
C LYS A 213 -38.13 -18.91 -2.40
N ILE A 214 -37.78 -20.03 -1.77
CA ILE A 214 -36.60 -20.16 -0.89
C ILE A 214 -35.40 -20.79 -1.59
N CYS A 215 -35.53 -21.19 -2.86
CA CYS A 215 -34.45 -21.81 -3.62
C CYS A 215 -33.26 -20.90 -3.75
N VAL A 216 -32.10 -21.37 -3.28
CA VAL A 216 -30.81 -20.64 -3.28
C VAL A 216 -29.73 -21.39 -4.07
N ASP A 217 -30.10 -22.41 -4.83
CA ASP A 217 -29.16 -23.28 -5.54
C ASP A 217 -28.29 -22.50 -6.55
N GLU A 218 -28.87 -21.54 -7.24
CA GLU A 218 -28.16 -20.72 -8.20
C GLU A 218 -27.12 -19.84 -7.49
N GLU A 219 -27.48 -19.22 -6.37
CA GLU A 219 -26.63 -18.36 -5.58
C GLU A 219 -25.47 -19.13 -4.95
N THR A 220 -25.71 -20.34 -4.45
CA THR A 220 -24.66 -21.19 -3.88
C THR A 220 -23.66 -21.66 -4.95
N VAL A 221 -24.13 -22.08 -6.12
CA VAL A 221 -23.27 -22.45 -7.26
C VAL A 221 -22.43 -21.27 -7.72
N ARG A 222 -23.02 -20.07 -7.81
CA ARG A 222 -22.30 -18.85 -8.18
C ARG A 222 -21.26 -18.47 -7.13
N LEU A 223 -21.60 -18.54 -5.83
CA LEU A 223 -20.64 -18.30 -4.76
C LEU A 223 -19.44 -19.24 -4.83
N ARG A 224 -19.65 -20.54 -5.03
CA ARG A 224 -18.56 -21.51 -5.22
C ARG A 224 -17.67 -21.13 -6.40
N SER A 225 -18.28 -20.73 -7.52
CA SER A 225 -17.56 -20.29 -8.71
C SER A 225 -16.72 -19.04 -8.43
N HIS A 226 -17.27 -18.05 -7.73
CA HIS A 226 -16.57 -16.82 -7.36
C HIS A 226 -15.44 -17.06 -6.36
N ILE A 227 -15.65 -17.92 -5.36
CA ILE A 227 -14.62 -18.32 -4.40
C ILE A 227 -13.45 -18.99 -5.14
N LYS A 228 -13.76 -19.94 -6.05
CA LYS A 228 -12.74 -20.60 -6.87
C LYS A 228 -11.99 -19.60 -7.74
N ALA A 229 -12.70 -18.71 -8.44
CA ALA A 229 -12.08 -17.69 -9.30
C ALA A 229 -11.16 -16.74 -8.51
N THR A 230 -11.52 -16.43 -7.25
CA THR A 230 -10.68 -15.65 -6.34
C THR A 230 -9.39 -16.39 -5.99
N LYS A 231 -9.50 -17.68 -5.61
CA LYS A 231 -8.31 -18.52 -5.32
C LYS A 231 -7.40 -18.65 -6.53
N ASP A 232 -7.97 -18.95 -7.70
CA ASP A 232 -7.21 -19.08 -8.95
C ASP A 232 -6.48 -17.76 -9.30
N ALA A 233 -7.11 -16.61 -9.07
CA ALA A 233 -6.48 -15.31 -9.28
C ALA A 233 -5.34 -15.05 -8.28
N LEU A 234 -5.50 -15.43 -7.00
CA LEU A 234 -4.45 -15.31 -5.97
C LEU A 234 -3.24 -16.22 -6.29
N GLU A 235 -3.47 -17.39 -6.90
CA GLU A 235 -2.39 -18.27 -7.35
C GLU A 235 -1.66 -17.72 -8.57
N ALA A 236 -2.38 -17.15 -9.53
CA ALA A 236 -1.82 -16.56 -10.74
C ALA A 236 -0.94 -15.34 -10.46
N GLY A 237 -1.26 -14.57 -9.39
CA GLY A 237 -0.53 -13.37 -9.01
C GLY A 237 -0.64 -12.24 -10.03
N GLY A 238 0.27 -11.26 -9.95
CA GLY A 238 0.28 -10.08 -10.80
C GLY A 238 -0.70 -8.99 -10.33
N SER A 239 -1.05 -8.06 -11.20
CA SER A 239 -1.97 -6.94 -10.88
C SER A 239 -3.43 -7.40 -10.85
N ILE A 240 -3.82 -8.08 -9.77
CA ILE A 240 -5.12 -8.76 -9.62
C ILE A 240 -6.15 -7.98 -8.80
N GLY A 241 -5.75 -6.93 -8.09
CA GLY A 241 -6.60 -6.24 -7.11
C GLY A 241 -7.97 -5.80 -7.66
N ARG A 242 -8.04 -5.23 -8.88
CA ARG A 242 -9.31 -4.82 -9.50
C ARG A 242 -10.23 -6.00 -9.84
N LYS A 243 -9.64 -7.10 -10.31
CA LYS A 243 -10.40 -8.32 -10.62
C LYS A 243 -11.00 -8.91 -9.35
N LEU A 244 -10.22 -8.97 -8.29
CA LEU A 244 -10.65 -9.47 -6.99
C LEU A 244 -11.74 -8.60 -6.37
N ASP A 245 -11.65 -7.26 -6.44
CA ASP A 245 -12.69 -6.36 -5.94
C ASP A 245 -14.02 -6.57 -6.67
N PHE A 246 -13.99 -6.76 -8.00
CA PHE A 246 -15.19 -7.08 -8.77
C PHE A 246 -15.80 -8.42 -8.35
N ILE A 247 -14.98 -9.47 -8.18
CA ILE A 247 -15.48 -10.80 -7.74
C ILE A 247 -16.08 -10.70 -6.33
N ALA A 248 -15.46 -9.93 -5.41
CA ALA A 248 -15.99 -9.72 -4.07
C ALA A 248 -17.36 -9.01 -4.06
N LEU A 249 -17.57 -8.05 -4.99
CA LEU A 249 -18.87 -7.42 -5.19
C LEU A 249 -19.94 -8.43 -5.67
N GLU A 250 -19.59 -9.31 -6.59
CA GLU A 250 -20.52 -10.36 -7.03
C GLU A 250 -20.82 -11.33 -5.88
N MET A 251 -19.83 -11.79 -5.11
CA MET A 251 -20.07 -12.61 -3.91
C MET A 251 -21.03 -11.92 -2.93
N ASN A 252 -20.91 -10.63 -2.72
CA ASN A 252 -21.80 -9.86 -1.85
C ASN A 252 -23.24 -9.81 -2.40
N ARG A 253 -23.42 -9.76 -3.73
CA ARG A 253 -24.74 -9.85 -4.37
C ARG A 253 -25.40 -11.20 -4.10
N GLU A 254 -24.68 -12.30 -4.31
CA GLU A 254 -25.21 -13.64 -4.06
C GLU A 254 -25.56 -13.83 -2.57
N ALA A 255 -24.71 -13.39 -1.64
CA ALA A 255 -25.01 -13.43 -0.21
C ALA A 255 -26.27 -12.62 0.17
N ASN A 256 -26.47 -11.43 -0.43
CA ASN A 256 -27.67 -10.63 -0.21
C ASN A 256 -28.93 -11.35 -0.74
N THR A 257 -28.84 -12.03 -1.87
CA THR A 257 -29.97 -12.80 -2.44
C THR A 257 -30.31 -13.98 -1.55
N ILE A 258 -29.31 -14.72 -1.05
CA ILE A 258 -29.53 -15.80 -0.06
C ILE A 258 -30.25 -15.27 1.17
N LEU A 259 -29.78 -14.15 1.75
CA LEU A 259 -30.43 -13.52 2.91
C LEU A 259 -31.86 -13.09 2.63
N SER A 260 -32.16 -12.57 1.45
CA SER A 260 -33.51 -12.15 1.05
C SER A 260 -34.50 -13.32 0.87
N LYS A 261 -33.98 -14.49 0.48
CA LYS A 261 -34.73 -15.72 0.32
C LYS A 261 -34.78 -16.56 1.61
N ALA A 262 -33.92 -16.26 2.59
CA ALA A 262 -33.85 -16.99 3.85
C ALA A 262 -35.17 -16.88 4.62
N ASN A 263 -35.75 -18.04 4.97
CA ASN A 263 -36.96 -18.19 5.79
C ASN A 263 -36.72 -19.12 6.99
N ASP A 264 -35.46 -19.23 7.37
CA ASP A 264 -34.98 -20.03 8.49
C ASP A 264 -33.93 -19.21 9.25
N LEU A 265 -33.94 -19.28 10.58
CA LEU A 265 -33.06 -18.49 11.43
C LEU A 265 -31.59 -18.90 11.23
N GLU A 266 -31.30 -20.20 11.12
CA GLU A 266 -29.96 -20.72 10.97
C GLU A 266 -29.34 -20.31 9.62
N ILE A 267 -30.14 -20.33 8.53
CA ILE A 267 -29.71 -19.82 7.23
C ILE A 267 -29.47 -18.30 7.29
N SER A 268 -30.32 -17.56 7.99
CA SER A 268 -30.15 -16.10 8.14
C SER A 268 -28.87 -15.77 8.89
N ASP A 269 -28.59 -16.43 10.00
CA ASP A 269 -27.37 -16.25 10.79
C ASP A 269 -26.12 -16.63 9.99
N THR A 270 -26.17 -17.75 9.28
CA THR A 270 -25.09 -18.19 8.40
C THR A 270 -24.85 -17.20 7.26
N GLY A 271 -25.91 -16.69 6.64
CA GLY A 271 -25.83 -15.68 5.59
C GLY A 271 -25.24 -14.34 6.06
N ILE A 272 -25.54 -13.93 7.30
CA ILE A 272 -24.93 -12.74 7.93
C ILE A 272 -23.44 -12.97 8.15
N ASN A 273 -23.03 -14.14 8.65
CA ASN A 273 -21.63 -14.49 8.84
C ASN A 273 -20.87 -14.53 7.49
N LEU A 274 -21.46 -15.15 6.47
CA LEU A 274 -20.95 -15.19 5.11
C LEU A 274 -20.72 -13.77 4.58
N LYS A 275 -21.70 -12.89 4.72
CA LYS A 275 -21.57 -11.49 4.29
C LYS A 275 -20.48 -10.74 5.04
N SER A 276 -20.36 -10.95 6.35
CA SER A 276 -19.29 -10.37 7.17
C SER A 276 -17.90 -10.81 6.68
N ASP A 277 -17.74 -12.08 6.33
CA ASP A 277 -16.46 -12.59 5.84
C ASP A 277 -16.16 -12.09 4.41
N ILE A 278 -17.18 -11.92 3.55
CA ILE A 278 -17.03 -11.27 2.24
C ILE A 278 -16.51 -9.83 2.38
N GLU A 279 -17.05 -9.05 3.32
CA GLU A 279 -16.57 -7.68 3.54
C GLU A 279 -15.12 -7.66 4.06
N LYS A 280 -14.74 -8.56 4.98
CA LYS A 280 -13.34 -8.70 5.42
C LYS A 280 -12.41 -9.08 4.27
N VAL A 281 -12.83 -10.02 3.41
CA VAL A 281 -12.10 -10.39 2.19
C VAL A 281 -11.91 -9.17 1.29
N ARG A 282 -12.95 -8.36 1.11
CA ARG A 282 -12.89 -7.14 0.30
C ARG A 282 -11.94 -6.09 0.85
N GLU A 283 -11.93 -5.88 2.18
CA GLU A 283 -10.98 -4.99 2.84
C GLU A 283 -9.53 -5.43 2.62
N LEU A 284 -9.25 -6.73 2.74
CA LEU A 284 -7.91 -7.29 2.49
C LEU A 284 -7.49 -7.16 1.02
N ILE A 285 -8.41 -7.35 0.08
CA ILE A 285 -8.15 -7.19 -1.37
C ILE A 285 -7.68 -5.76 -1.69
N GLN A 286 -8.20 -4.75 -1.00
CA GLN A 286 -7.79 -3.35 -1.23
C GLN A 286 -6.32 -3.07 -0.90
N ILE A 287 -5.64 -3.95 -0.15
CA ILE A 287 -4.23 -3.84 0.21
C ILE A 287 -3.34 -4.61 -0.80
N ILE A 288 -3.95 -5.43 -1.67
CA ILE A 288 -3.26 -6.22 -2.69
C ILE A 288 -3.02 -5.37 -3.94
N GLU A 289 -1.82 -5.49 -4.48
CA GLU A 289 -1.42 -4.83 -5.73
C GLU A 289 -1.89 -5.59 -6.97
#